data_4a82a04d911b3a6a9fbd8da0227a0c00
#
_entry.id   4a82a04d911b3a6a9fbd8da0227a0c00
#
_cell.length_a   1.000
_cell.length_b   1.000
_cell.length_c   1.000
_cell.angle_alpha   90.00
_cell.angle_beta   90.00
_cell.angle_gamma   90.00
#
_symmetry.space_group_name_H-M   'P 1'
#
loop_
_entity.id
_entity.type
_entity.pdbx_description
1 polymer ?
#
loop_
_entity_poly.entity_id
_entity_poly.type
_entity_poly.pdbx_seq_one_letter_code
_entity_poly.pdbx_strand_id
1 'polypeptide(L)'
;MRVLTLNAGSSSLKAAVFEIQSVPQSGGAPCGQVWTADSRGDAGLVGDLLAPVLPDGIDLEYKTSPPIEVVGHRIVHGGTQLSDAVRITPSILDEIARVSEHAPAHNALALDVIRRTIALFGDDVPHVAVFDTAFHRTLEPAAFTYAGPLDWVADGIRRFGFHGINHEYVSGRAIALRDRPAESSRIVTCHLGSGCSLAAVHDGRSVDTTMGFTPMDGLPMARRSGAVDPGILLHLLRRGSHTIDSLDQVLNEQSGLAGLSGTTGDMRVVLDGMDAGDPRCRLAFDVFAHHVRKGIAAMAASMGGLDILVFTGGVGEHIPRVRSAICASLGFLGVAISPDRNLSAAGESELSDASSAAGVFVIPAEENWMIAQACVRVVSSSVR
;
A
#
# COMPACT_ATOMS: atom_id res chain seq x y z
N MET A 1 -5.21 -25.75 -1.29
CA MET A 1 -5.24 -25.02 0.00
C MET A 1 -6.25 -23.91 -0.08
N ARG A 2 -7.17 -23.84 0.88
CA ARG A 2 -8.20 -22.79 0.94
C ARG A 2 -7.79 -21.72 1.94
N VAL A 3 -7.55 -20.52 1.44
CA VAL A 3 -6.95 -19.40 2.18
C VAL A 3 -7.97 -18.29 2.36
N LEU A 4 -8.25 -17.90 3.61
CA LEU A 4 -8.96 -16.66 3.92
C LEU A 4 -7.92 -15.55 4.09
N THR A 5 -8.12 -14.40 3.44
CA THR A 5 -7.27 -13.23 3.59
C THR A 5 -8.05 -12.08 4.20
N LEU A 6 -7.44 -11.37 5.14
CA LEU A 6 -8.00 -10.24 5.85
C LEU A 6 -7.05 -9.04 5.73
N ASN A 7 -7.49 -8.04 4.98
CA ASN A 7 -6.75 -6.81 4.72
C ASN A 7 -7.44 -5.65 5.45
N ALA A 8 -7.02 -5.44 6.69
CA ALA A 8 -7.53 -4.36 7.52
C ALA A 8 -6.83 -3.04 7.19
N GLY A 9 -7.57 -2.09 6.62
CA GLY A 9 -7.17 -0.70 6.43
C GLY A 9 -7.74 0.20 7.53
N SER A 10 -7.32 1.46 7.59
CA SER A 10 -7.80 2.44 8.58
C SER A 10 -9.31 2.71 8.53
N SER A 11 -9.97 2.44 7.40
CA SER A 11 -11.38 2.76 7.16
C SER A 11 -12.18 1.64 6.49
N SER A 12 -11.56 0.48 6.26
CA SER A 12 -12.20 -0.65 5.59
C SER A 12 -11.51 -1.97 5.93
N LEU A 13 -12.28 -3.05 5.95
CA LEU A 13 -11.77 -4.41 5.97
C LEU A 13 -12.13 -5.08 4.66
N LYS A 14 -11.13 -5.50 3.90
CA LYS A 14 -11.32 -6.32 2.70
C LYS A 14 -10.98 -7.76 3.06
N ALA A 15 -11.84 -8.68 2.64
CA ALA A 15 -11.63 -10.10 2.82
C ALA A 15 -11.82 -10.84 1.50
N ALA A 16 -11.06 -11.92 1.31
CA ALA A 16 -11.23 -12.80 0.16
C ALA A 16 -10.90 -14.23 0.53
N VAL A 17 -11.51 -15.18 -0.17
CA VAL A 17 -11.18 -16.61 -0.09
C VAL A 17 -10.61 -17.06 -1.42
N PHE A 18 -9.47 -17.73 -1.35
CA PHE A 18 -8.78 -18.30 -2.51
C PHE A 18 -8.66 -19.84 -2.37
N GLU A 19 -8.83 -20.54 -3.49
CA GLU A 19 -8.49 -21.96 -3.63
C GLU A 19 -7.21 -22.08 -4.45
N ILE A 20 -6.08 -22.35 -3.79
CA ILE A 20 -4.75 -22.40 -4.41
C ILE A 20 -4.28 -23.85 -4.48
N GLN A 21 -4.07 -24.37 -5.70
CA GLN A 21 -3.63 -25.74 -5.95
C GLN A 21 -2.10 -25.90 -5.89
N SER A 22 -1.37 -24.86 -6.27
CA SER A 22 0.10 -24.83 -6.24
C SER A 22 0.60 -23.45 -5.85
N VAL A 23 1.83 -23.36 -5.30
CA VAL A 23 2.45 -22.08 -5.01
C VAL A 23 2.63 -21.31 -6.32
N PRO A 24 1.97 -20.14 -6.49
CA PRO A 24 2.08 -19.38 -7.73
C PRO A 24 3.48 -18.80 -7.92
N GLN A 25 3.88 -18.62 -9.17
CA GLN A 25 5.13 -17.92 -9.49
C GLN A 25 4.99 -16.42 -9.21
N SER A 26 6.10 -15.76 -8.88
CA SER A 26 6.16 -14.31 -8.71
C SER A 26 5.66 -13.61 -9.99
N GLY A 27 4.82 -12.58 -9.85
CA GLY A 27 4.23 -11.86 -10.99
C GLY A 27 3.07 -12.58 -11.70
N GLY A 28 2.61 -13.73 -11.18
CA GLY A 28 1.44 -14.41 -11.69
C GLY A 28 0.15 -13.61 -11.45
N ALA A 29 -0.77 -13.60 -12.44
CA ALA A 29 -2.09 -12.99 -12.27
C ALA A 29 -2.90 -13.72 -11.17
N PRO A 30 -3.84 -13.04 -10.48
CA PRO A 30 -4.69 -13.66 -9.49
C PRO A 30 -5.47 -14.84 -10.08
N CYS A 31 -5.57 -15.91 -9.32
CA CYS A 31 -6.34 -17.08 -9.69
C CYS A 31 -6.97 -17.75 -8.47
N GLY A 32 -8.01 -18.53 -8.68
CA GLY A 32 -8.66 -19.33 -7.64
C GLY A 32 -9.41 -18.49 -6.58
N GLN A 33 -9.73 -17.22 -6.83
CA GLN A 33 -10.60 -16.43 -5.95
C GLN A 33 -12.02 -16.94 -6.07
N VAL A 34 -12.58 -17.41 -4.95
CA VAL A 34 -13.93 -17.99 -4.90
C VAL A 34 -14.92 -17.08 -4.20
N TRP A 35 -14.44 -16.10 -3.43
CA TRP A 35 -15.28 -15.16 -2.72
C TRP A 35 -14.50 -13.89 -2.34
N THR A 36 -15.22 -12.75 -2.25
CA THR A 36 -14.69 -11.47 -1.75
C THR A 36 -15.75 -10.65 -1.05
N ALA A 37 -15.34 -9.85 -0.07
CA ALA A 37 -16.16 -8.82 0.57
C ALA A 37 -15.32 -7.59 0.90
N ASP A 38 -15.96 -6.43 0.83
CA ASP A 38 -15.39 -5.14 1.24
C ASP A 38 -16.40 -4.44 2.15
N SER A 39 -15.99 -4.14 3.37
CA SER A 39 -16.80 -3.44 4.35
C SER A 39 -16.22 -2.05 4.55
N ARG A 40 -17.03 -1.03 4.30
CA ARG A 40 -16.72 0.38 4.56
C ARG A 40 -17.57 0.86 5.74
N GLY A 41 -16.91 1.31 6.80
CA GLY A 41 -17.61 1.84 7.98
C GLY A 41 -16.75 1.74 9.24
N ASP A 42 -17.22 2.31 10.33
CA ASP A 42 -16.50 2.32 11.61
C ASP A 42 -16.05 0.93 12.02
N ALA A 43 -14.75 0.79 12.16
CA ALA A 43 -14.03 -0.45 12.49
C ALA A 43 -14.35 -0.99 13.91
N GLY A 44 -15.32 -0.41 14.60
CA GLY A 44 -15.76 -0.81 15.94
C GLY A 44 -16.41 -2.20 16.03
N LEU A 45 -16.74 -2.83 14.90
CA LEU A 45 -17.60 -4.02 14.88
C LEU A 45 -17.00 -5.13 14.02
N VAL A 46 -15.78 -5.61 14.37
CA VAL A 46 -15.19 -6.80 13.70
C VAL A 46 -16.11 -8.03 13.81
N GLY A 47 -16.93 -8.14 14.85
CA GLY A 47 -17.95 -9.18 14.96
C GLY A 47 -19.02 -9.08 13.86
N ASP A 48 -19.51 -7.87 13.60
CA ASP A 48 -20.49 -7.62 12.53
C ASP A 48 -19.81 -7.60 11.14
N LEU A 49 -18.50 -7.34 11.08
CA LEU A 49 -17.70 -7.37 9.84
C LEU A 49 -17.34 -8.78 9.38
N LEU A 50 -17.18 -9.73 10.31
CA LEU A 50 -16.99 -11.14 9.97
C LEU A 50 -18.32 -11.86 9.70
N ALA A 51 -19.43 -11.38 10.27
CA ALA A 51 -20.75 -11.96 10.03
C ALA A 51 -21.23 -11.83 8.56
N PRO A 52 -21.00 -10.70 7.84
CA PRO A 52 -21.26 -10.62 6.39
C PRO A 52 -20.15 -11.24 5.53
N VAL A 53 -18.95 -11.40 6.09
CA VAL A 53 -17.74 -11.94 5.40
C VAL A 53 -17.81 -13.44 5.28
N LEU A 54 -18.63 -14.08 6.11
CA LEU A 54 -18.86 -15.52 6.07
C LEU A 54 -20.27 -15.71 5.45
N PRO A 55 -20.42 -16.48 4.33
CA PRO A 55 -21.69 -16.56 3.64
C PRO A 55 -22.82 -16.99 4.58
N ASP A 56 -23.96 -16.25 4.50
CA ASP A 56 -25.23 -16.48 5.16
C ASP A 56 -25.16 -17.13 6.55
N GLY A 57 -25.03 -16.28 7.58
CA GLY A 57 -25.17 -16.69 8.96
C GLY A 57 -24.41 -17.97 9.26
N ILE A 58 -23.10 -17.89 9.40
CA ILE A 58 -22.35 -19.08 9.79
C ILE A 58 -22.87 -19.52 11.16
N ASP A 59 -23.73 -20.46 11.10
CA ASP A 59 -23.81 -21.49 12.13
C ASP A 59 -22.39 -22.05 12.26
N LEU A 60 -21.77 -21.92 13.44
CA LEU A 60 -20.42 -22.40 13.74
C LEU A 60 -20.23 -23.91 13.47
N GLU A 61 -21.31 -24.63 13.17
CA GLU A 61 -21.33 -25.99 12.65
C GLU A 61 -20.98 -26.08 11.14
N TYR A 62 -21.09 -24.98 10.37
CA TYR A 62 -20.64 -24.91 8.99
C TYR A 62 -19.13 -24.52 8.95
N LYS A 63 -18.30 -25.41 9.41
CA LYS A 63 -16.96 -25.52 8.86
C LYS A 63 -17.13 -25.63 7.37
N THR A 64 -16.92 -24.50 6.68
CA THR A 64 -17.11 -24.36 5.22
C THR A 64 -16.67 -25.64 4.51
N SER A 65 -17.47 -26.19 3.64
CA SER A 65 -17.07 -27.40 2.88
C SER A 65 -16.57 -26.95 1.51
N PRO A 66 -15.28 -27.01 1.22
CA PRO A 66 -14.15 -27.42 2.06
C PRO A 66 -13.75 -26.35 3.13
N PRO A 67 -13.13 -26.76 4.26
CA PRO A 67 -12.79 -25.82 5.37
C PRO A 67 -11.68 -24.83 4.98
N ILE A 68 -11.63 -23.69 5.67
CA ILE A 68 -10.47 -22.79 5.62
C ILE A 68 -9.27 -23.51 6.24
N GLU A 69 -8.17 -23.57 5.50
CA GLU A 69 -6.95 -24.26 5.91
C GLU A 69 -5.88 -23.30 6.45
N VAL A 70 -5.98 -22.00 6.14
CA VAL A 70 -5.09 -20.95 6.64
C VAL A 70 -5.76 -19.59 6.57
N VAL A 71 -5.44 -18.69 7.53
CA VAL A 71 -5.91 -17.31 7.55
C VAL A 71 -4.72 -16.36 7.43
N GLY A 72 -4.73 -15.47 6.43
CA GLY A 72 -3.71 -14.45 6.21
C GLY A 72 -4.17 -13.07 6.67
N HIS A 73 -3.29 -12.34 7.35
CA HIS A 73 -3.55 -11.03 7.88
C HIS A 73 -2.54 -10.01 7.36
N ARG A 74 -3.04 -8.89 6.81
CA ARG A 74 -2.18 -7.73 6.53
C ARG A 74 -1.85 -7.01 7.82
N ILE A 75 -0.56 -6.75 8.03
CA ILE A 75 -0.02 -5.93 9.13
C ILE A 75 0.71 -4.75 8.51
N VAL A 76 0.37 -3.54 8.93
CA VAL A 76 0.95 -2.33 8.33
C VAL A 76 2.43 -2.19 8.69
N HIS A 77 2.82 -2.47 9.94
CA HIS A 77 4.19 -2.26 10.38
C HIS A 77 4.78 -3.51 11.07
N GLY A 78 5.88 -4.02 10.52
CA GLY A 78 6.62 -5.18 11.07
C GLY A 78 7.81 -4.80 11.96
N GLY A 79 8.14 -3.51 12.10
CA GLY A 79 9.35 -3.08 12.80
C GLY A 79 10.62 -3.54 12.10
N THR A 80 11.69 -3.69 12.88
CA THR A 80 12.99 -4.16 12.38
C THR A 80 13.13 -5.68 12.40
N GLN A 81 12.25 -6.39 13.11
CA GLN A 81 12.36 -7.83 13.34
C GLN A 81 11.46 -8.65 12.39
N LEU A 82 10.28 -8.14 12.07
CA LEU A 82 9.30 -8.84 11.25
C LEU A 82 9.39 -8.37 9.80
N SER A 83 10.38 -8.87 9.08
CA SER A 83 10.73 -8.47 7.71
C SER A 83 10.23 -9.44 6.62
N ASP A 84 9.61 -10.54 6.99
CA ASP A 84 9.01 -11.55 6.09
C ASP A 84 7.65 -12.01 6.63
N ALA A 85 6.83 -12.64 5.77
CA ALA A 85 5.61 -13.28 6.21
C ALA A 85 5.91 -14.42 7.20
N VAL A 86 5.19 -14.47 8.33
CA VAL A 86 5.44 -15.42 9.39
C VAL A 86 4.15 -16.04 9.93
N ARG A 87 4.23 -17.29 10.40
CA ARG A 87 3.15 -17.90 11.17
C ARG A 87 2.97 -17.15 12.48
N ILE A 88 1.74 -16.78 12.80
CA ILE A 88 1.41 -16.09 14.04
C ILE A 88 1.51 -17.08 15.20
N THR A 89 2.34 -16.74 16.18
CA THR A 89 2.50 -17.41 17.48
C THR A 89 2.27 -16.37 18.58
N PRO A 90 2.11 -16.76 19.85
CA PRO A 90 2.04 -15.79 20.94
C PRO A 90 3.20 -14.78 20.94
N SER A 91 4.43 -15.22 20.69
CA SER A 91 5.59 -14.34 20.62
C SER A 91 5.55 -13.36 19.43
N ILE A 92 4.98 -13.76 18.30
CA ILE A 92 4.78 -12.87 17.15
C ILE A 92 3.69 -11.84 17.44
N LEU A 93 2.61 -12.22 18.15
CA LEU A 93 1.59 -11.27 18.59
C LEU A 93 2.16 -10.20 19.53
N ASP A 94 3.01 -10.61 20.48
CA ASP A 94 3.68 -9.69 21.39
C ASP A 94 4.60 -8.73 20.63
N GLU A 95 5.33 -9.23 19.62
CA GLU A 95 6.20 -8.39 18.79
C GLU A 95 5.38 -7.39 17.94
N ILE A 96 4.26 -7.82 17.31
CA ILE A 96 3.35 -6.92 16.59
C ILE A 96 2.77 -5.87 17.54
N ALA A 97 2.41 -6.26 18.77
CA ALA A 97 1.91 -5.32 19.77
C ALA A 97 2.98 -4.29 20.16
N ARG A 98 4.24 -4.70 20.33
CA ARG A 98 5.37 -3.82 20.64
C ARG A 98 5.62 -2.78 19.55
N VAL A 99 5.57 -3.17 18.27
CA VAL A 99 5.78 -2.24 17.16
C VAL A 99 4.54 -1.39 16.83
N SER A 100 3.42 -1.62 17.51
CA SER A 100 2.19 -0.83 17.33
C SER A 100 2.38 0.64 17.74
N GLU A 101 3.40 0.97 18.54
CA GLU A 101 3.77 2.36 18.86
C GLU A 101 4.10 3.18 17.59
N HIS A 102 4.60 2.53 16.53
CA HIS A 102 4.95 3.19 15.26
C HIS A 102 3.76 3.34 14.29
N ALA A 103 2.68 2.57 14.50
CA ALA A 103 1.47 2.62 13.69
C ALA A 103 0.22 2.31 14.54
N PRO A 104 -0.08 3.11 15.59
CA PRO A 104 -1.06 2.76 16.62
C PRO A 104 -2.46 2.53 16.04
N ALA A 105 -2.92 3.38 15.12
CA ALA A 105 -4.24 3.27 14.51
C ALA A 105 -4.41 2.04 13.61
N HIS A 106 -3.31 1.50 13.04
CA HIS A 106 -3.37 0.42 12.07
C HIS A 106 -3.09 -0.96 12.69
N ASN A 107 -1.99 -1.09 13.44
CA ASN A 107 -1.62 -2.38 14.03
C ASN A 107 -2.58 -2.82 15.15
N ALA A 108 -3.14 -1.87 15.93
CA ALA A 108 -4.12 -2.21 16.97
C ALA A 108 -5.38 -2.87 16.38
N LEU A 109 -5.88 -2.34 15.26
CA LEU A 109 -6.99 -2.95 14.54
C LEU A 109 -6.63 -4.34 14.01
N ALA A 110 -5.45 -4.49 13.40
CA ALA A 110 -5.00 -5.79 12.90
C ALA A 110 -4.90 -6.83 14.03
N LEU A 111 -4.38 -6.47 15.20
CA LEU A 111 -4.33 -7.35 16.37
C LEU A 111 -5.73 -7.78 16.87
N ASP A 112 -6.70 -6.86 16.87
CA ASP A 112 -8.08 -7.21 17.22
C ASP A 112 -8.68 -8.19 16.22
N VAL A 113 -8.51 -7.95 14.92
CA VAL A 113 -8.92 -8.88 13.84
C VAL A 113 -8.28 -10.26 14.02
N ILE A 114 -6.97 -10.33 14.28
CA ILE A 114 -6.26 -11.59 14.51
C ILE A 114 -6.84 -12.35 15.70
N ARG A 115 -6.99 -11.69 16.86
CA ARG A 115 -7.52 -12.34 18.08
C ARG A 115 -8.91 -12.91 17.87
N ARG A 116 -9.79 -12.16 17.19
CA ARG A 116 -11.15 -12.61 16.88
C ARG A 116 -11.17 -13.78 15.91
N THR A 117 -10.30 -13.77 14.91
CA THR A 117 -10.25 -14.88 13.95
C THR A 117 -9.61 -16.13 14.54
N ILE A 118 -8.62 -16.02 15.44
CA ILE A 118 -8.12 -17.15 16.21
C ILE A 118 -9.23 -17.75 17.07
N ALA A 119 -10.02 -16.91 17.76
CA ALA A 119 -11.15 -17.39 18.55
C ALA A 119 -12.24 -18.07 17.70
N LEU A 120 -12.42 -17.65 16.44
CA LEU A 120 -13.42 -18.20 15.52
C LEU A 120 -12.97 -19.52 14.89
N PHE A 121 -11.73 -19.62 14.39
CA PHE A 121 -11.23 -20.77 13.64
C PHE A 121 -10.50 -21.81 14.53
N GLY A 122 -10.14 -21.43 15.75
CA GLY A 122 -9.37 -22.27 16.68
C GLY A 122 -7.88 -22.27 16.38
N ASP A 123 -7.12 -22.89 17.29
CA ASP A 123 -5.65 -22.93 17.21
C ASP A 123 -5.11 -23.89 16.14
N ASP A 124 -5.95 -24.80 15.63
CA ASP A 124 -5.58 -25.78 14.62
C ASP A 124 -5.43 -25.15 13.24
N VAL A 125 -6.12 -24.03 12.96
CA VAL A 125 -5.98 -23.30 11.71
C VAL A 125 -4.80 -22.32 11.81
N PRO A 126 -3.76 -22.46 10.98
CA PRO A 126 -2.62 -21.56 11.03
C PRO A 126 -3.03 -20.14 10.59
N HIS A 127 -2.56 -19.14 11.33
CA HIS A 127 -2.65 -17.73 11.01
C HIS A 127 -1.29 -17.22 10.55
N VAL A 128 -1.26 -16.36 9.51
CA VAL A 128 -0.05 -15.81 8.91
C VAL A 128 -0.13 -14.29 8.89
N ALA A 129 0.89 -13.63 9.42
CA ALA A 129 1.08 -12.17 9.32
C ALA A 129 1.88 -11.84 8.05
N VAL A 130 1.40 -10.89 7.27
CA VAL A 130 2.05 -10.38 6.06
C VAL A 130 2.19 -8.86 6.20
N PHE A 131 3.41 -8.36 6.09
CA PHE A 131 3.74 -6.98 6.46
C PHE A 131 3.89 -6.06 5.25
N ASP A 132 3.27 -4.89 5.29
CA ASP A 132 3.44 -3.86 4.25
C ASP A 132 4.89 -3.36 4.12
N THR A 133 5.66 -3.44 5.20
CA THR A 133 7.06 -3.05 5.23
C THR A 133 8.02 -4.09 4.65
N ALA A 134 7.58 -5.34 4.49
CA ALA A 134 8.46 -6.47 4.17
C ALA A 134 9.17 -6.33 2.81
N PHE A 135 8.49 -5.85 1.77
CA PHE A 135 9.09 -5.66 0.45
C PHE A 135 10.26 -4.68 0.47
N HIS A 136 10.19 -3.68 1.35
CA HIS A 136 11.22 -2.63 1.50
C HIS A 136 12.40 -3.03 2.39
N ARG A 137 12.47 -4.27 2.88
CA ARG A 137 13.62 -4.77 3.67
C ARG A 137 14.94 -4.76 2.91
N THR A 138 14.87 -4.67 1.59
CA THR A 138 16.03 -4.65 0.68
C THR A 138 16.62 -3.27 0.48
N LEU A 139 16.08 -2.24 1.12
CA LEU A 139 16.66 -0.89 1.10
C LEU A 139 18.08 -0.90 1.66
N GLU A 140 19.00 -0.29 0.92
CA GLU A 140 20.37 -0.12 1.36
C GLU A 140 20.48 0.94 2.49
N PRO A 141 21.51 0.91 3.33
CA PRO A 141 21.68 1.85 4.44
C PRO A 141 21.52 3.32 4.05
N ALA A 142 22.02 3.73 2.90
CA ALA A 142 21.91 5.11 2.42
C ALA A 142 20.46 5.52 2.08
N ALA A 143 19.60 4.56 1.73
CA ALA A 143 18.20 4.81 1.38
C ALA A 143 17.29 4.83 2.62
N PHE A 144 17.61 4.03 3.65
CA PHE A 144 16.75 3.96 4.83
C PHE A 144 17.19 4.84 6.01
N THR A 145 18.43 5.32 6.04
CA THR A 145 18.94 6.12 7.17
C THR A 145 18.56 7.59 7.00
N TYR A 146 17.93 8.16 8.02
CA TYR A 146 17.76 9.61 8.10
C TYR A 146 19.09 10.28 8.49
N ALA A 147 19.36 11.47 7.94
CA ALA A 147 20.56 12.25 8.23
C ALA A 147 20.46 12.93 9.61
N GLY A 148 20.27 12.13 10.63
CA GLY A 148 20.22 12.49 12.04
C GLY A 148 21.34 11.83 12.83
N PRO A 149 21.31 11.91 14.17
CA PRO A 149 22.24 11.18 15.03
C PRO A 149 22.23 9.67 14.76
N LEU A 150 23.39 9.02 14.82
CA LEU A 150 23.50 7.57 14.56
C LEU A 150 22.67 6.73 15.54
N ASP A 151 22.47 7.21 16.76
CA ASP A 151 21.65 6.55 17.76
C ASP A 151 20.20 6.31 17.29
N TRP A 152 19.70 7.17 16.40
CA TRP A 152 18.36 6.95 15.79
C TRP A 152 18.23 5.60 15.11
N VAL A 153 19.26 5.18 14.37
CA VAL A 153 19.23 3.88 13.70
C VAL A 153 19.27 2.74 14.73
N ALA A 154 20.03 2.89 15.81
CA ALA A 154 20.07 1.93 16.90
C ALA A 154 18.71 1.82 17.63
N ASP A 155 17.98 2.94 17.73
CA ASP A 155 16.64 3.03 18.30
C ASP A 155 15.54 2.59 17.31
N GLY A 156 15.91 2.13 16.11
CA GLY A 156 14.97 1.69 15.10
C GLY A 156 14.33 2.81 14.28
N ILE A 157 14.80 4.06 14.43
CA ILE A 157 14.31 5.23 13.68
C ILE A 157 14.95 5.23 12.29
N ARG A 158 14.24 4.67 11.33
CA ARG A 158 14.68 4.54 9.95
C ARG A 158 13.48 4.61 8.99
N ARG A 159 13.74 4.74 7.69
CA ARG A 159 12.72 4.54 6.66
C ARG A 159 12.35 3.06 6.60
N PHE A 160 11.05 2.75 6.72
CA PHE A 160 10.53 1.41 6.53
C PHE A 160 9.88 1.23 5.16
N GLY A 161 9.11 2.22 4.72
CA GLY A 161 8.26 2.09 3.54
C GLY A 161 7.01 1.26 3.81
N PHE A 162 5.96 1.51 3.04
CA PHE A 162 4.64 0.87 3.22
C PHE A 162 4.01 0.57 1.86
N HIS A 163 2.84 -0.08 1.85
CA HIS A 163 2.20 -0.64 0.67
C HIS A 163 3.11 -1.65 -0.08
N GLY A 164 4.07 -2.23 0.64
CA GLY A 164 5.05 -3.13 0.06
C GLY A 164 4.41 -4.36 -0.59
N ILE A 165 3.32 -4.88 -0.02
CA ILE A 165 2.54 -5.99 -0.58
C ILE A 165 2.08 -5.65 -2.00
N ASN A 166 1.55 -4.43 -2.21
CA ASN A 166 1.12 -4.01 -3.54
C ASN A 166 2.29 -3.65 -4.46
N HIS A 167 3.31 -2.95 -3.95
CA HIS A 167 4.50 -2.61 -4.76
C HIS A 167 5.22 -3.86 -5.29
N GLU A 168 5.31 -4.92 -4.48
CA GLU A 168 5.86 -6.23 -4.89
C GLU A 168 5.02 -6.84 -6.01
N TYR A 169 3.69 -6.88 -5.83
CA TYR A 169 2.79 -7.43 -6.83
C TYR A 169 2.90 -6.71 -8.17
N VAL A 170 2.66 -5.40 -8.18
CA VAL A 170 2.55 -4.65 -9.45
C VAL A 170 3.88 -4.55 -10.18
N SER A 171 5.03 -4.54 -9.46
CA SER A 171 6.34 -4.58 -10.11
C SER A 171 6.63 -5.94 -10.76
N GLY A 172 6.36 -7.04 -10.06
CA GLY A 172 6.46 -8.38 -10.61
C GLY A 172 5.53 -8.61 -11.81
N ARG A 173 4.31 -8.06 -11.73
CA ARG A 173 3.34 -8.15 -12.82
C ARG A 173 3.78 -7.33 -14.05
N ALA A 174 4.32 -6.13 -13.85
CA ALA A 174 4.83 -5.28 -14.91
C ALA A 174 6.01 -5.93 -15.66
N ILE A 175 6.91 -6.61 -14.94
CA ILE A 175 7.99 -7.41 -15.53
C ILE A 175 7.42 -8.49 -16.45
N ALA A 176 6.45 -9.25 -15.97
CA ALA A 176 5.80 -10.32 -16.74
C ALA A 176 5.08 -9.80 -17.99
N LEU A 177 4.39 -8.64 -17.88
CA LEU A 177 3.69 -8.02 -19.02
C LEU A 177 4.64 -7.46 -20.09
N ARG A 178 5.82 -7.01 -19.70
CA ARG A 178 6.83 -6.46 -20.62
C ARG A 178 7.73 -7.53 -21.22
N ASP A 179 7.63 -8.77 -20.76
CA ASP A 179 8.53 -9.87 -21.16
C ASP A 179 10.02 -9.48 -21.03
N ARG A 180 10.34 -8.84 -19.90
CA ARG A 180 11.70 -8.41 -19.59
C ARG A 180 12.29 -9.21 -18.43
N PRO A 181 13.61 -9.46 -18.42
CA PRO A 181 14.28 -9.99 -17.24
C PRO A 181 14.14 -9.04 -16.05
N ALA A 182 13.87 -9.59 -14.86
CA ALA A 182 13.82 -8.81 -13.63
C ALA A 182 15.14 -8.08 -13.35
N GLU A 183 16.27 -8.76 -13.65
CA GLU A 183 17.64 -8.32 -13.38
C GLU A 183 18.11 -7.10 -14.20
N SER A 184 17.27 -6.54 -15.05
CA SER A 184 17.62 -5.35 -15.83
C SER A 184 16.51 -4.32 -15.85
N SER A 185 15.51 -4.47 -14.97
CA SER A 185 14.32 -3.61 -14.99
C SER A 185 14.36 -2.56 -13.89
N ARG A 186 14.26 -1.28 -14.28
CA ARG A 186 14.12 -0.12 -13.40
C ARG A 186 12.66 0.34 -13.42
N ILE A 187 11.96 0.08 -12.35
CA ILE A 187 10.51 0.26 -12.27
C ILE A 187 10.18 1.28 -11.19
N VAL A 188 9.35 2.26 -11.52
CA VAL A 188 8.69 3.10 -10.53
C VAL A 188 7.23 2.68 -10.44
N THR A 189 6.80 2.27 -9.25
CA THR A 189 5.40 1.93 -8.95
C THR A 189 4.76 3.05 -8.16
N CYS A 190 3.57 3.47 -8.58
CA CYS A 190 2.80 4.56 -8.01
C CYS A 190 1.51 4.01 -7.40
N HIS A 191 1.52 3.69 -6.10
CA HIS A 191 0.31 3.38 -5.36
C HIS A 191 -0.39 4.70 -5.00
N LEU A 192 -1.46 5.02 -5.70
CA LEU A 192 -2.22 6.27 -5.52
C LEU A 192 -3.66 5.93 -5.11
N GLY A 193 -3.96 6.13 -3.84
CA GLY A 193 -5.26 5.87 -3.25
C GLY A 193 -5.60 6.91 -2.17
N SER A 194 -6.30 6.50 -1.11
CA SER A 194 -6.46 7.30 0.10
C SER A 194 -5.11 7.55 0.79
N GLY A 195 -4.26 6.51 0.87
CA GLY A 195 -2.82 6.63 1.09
C GLY A 195 -2.08 6.61 -0.24
N CYS A 196 -0.90 7.25 -0.31
CA CYS A 196 -0.09 7.33 -1.51
C CYS A 196 1.36 7.04 -1.22
N SER A 197 1.99 6.21 -2.04
CA SER A 197 3.44 5.98 -2.01
C SER A 197 3.99 5.65 -3.40
N LEU A 198 5.27 5.91 -3.58
CA LEU A 198 6.04 5.42 -4.71
C LEU A 198 7.10 4.45 -4.20
N ALA A 199 7.48 3.50 -5.04
CA ALA A 199 8.66 2.68 -4.82
C ALA A 199 9.52 2.62 -6.09
N ALA A 200 10.82 2.72 -5.91
CA ALA A 200 11.82 2.38 -6.91
C ALA A 200 12.14 0.89 -6.77
N VAL A 201 11.94 0.14 -7.83
CA VAL A 201 12.19 -1.31 -7.87
C VAL A 201 13.23 -1.59 -8.94
N HIS A 202 14.37 -2.10 -8.53
CA HIS A 202 15.46 -2.48 -9.41
C HIS A 202 15.81 -3.95 -9.19
N ASP A 203 15.94 -4.70 -10.26
CA ASP A 203 16.21 -6.14 -10.20
C ASP A 203 15.17 -6.92 -9.35
N GLY A 204 13.89 -6.49 -9.40
CA GLY A 204 12.81 -7.06 -8.60
C GLY A 204 12.87 -6.75 -7.10
N ARG A 205 13.75 -5.84 -6.65
CA ARG A 205 13.97 -5.46 -5.25
C ARG A 205 13.64 -3.99 -5.03
N SER A 206 13.00 -3.67 -3.92
CA SER A 206 12.80 -2.27 -3.53
C SER A 206 14.16 -1.64 -3.17
N VAL A 207 14.52 -0.53 -3.85
CA VAL A 207 15.76 0.20 -3.62
C VAL A 207 15.52 1.59 -3.04
N ASP A 208 14.31 2.13 -3.17
CA ASP A 208 13.88 3.38 -2.53
C ASP A 208 12.35 3.43 -2.44
N THR A 209 11.81 4.26 -1.54
CA THR A 209 10.36 4.49 -1.41
C THR A 209 10.07 5.83 -0.74
N THR A 210 8.89 6.39 -0.98
CA THR A 210 8.53 7.73 -0.47
C THR A 210 8.05 7.74 0.97
N MET A 211 7.31 6.72 1.42
CA MET A 211 6.91 6.64 2.83
C MET A 211 8.13 6.36 3.71
N GLY A 212 8.15 6.97 4.89
CA GLY A 212 9.32 7.01 5.76
C GLY A 212 9.25 6.07 6.96
N PHE A 213 9.52 6.63 8.13
CA PHE A 213 9.38 5.98 9.44
C PHE A 213 7.91 5.60 9.69
N THR A 214 6.98 6.46 9.28
CA THR A 214 5.54 6.23 9.35
C THR A 214 4.90 6.36 7.96
N PRO A 215 3.66 5.89 7.74
CA PRO A 215 2.93 6.07 6.48
C PRO A 215 2.42 7.51 6.26
N MET A 216 2.84 8.47 7.07
CA MET A 216 2.52 9.89 6.92
C MET A 216 3.48 10.60 5.96
N ASP A 217 4.74 10.17 5.87
CA ASP A 217 5.79 10.79 5.06
C ASP A 217 5.57 10.58 3.54
N GLY A 218 6.24 11.37 2.74
CA GLY A 218 6.31 11.26 1.29
C GLY A 218 5.32 12.15 0.54
N LEU A 219 4.38 11.55 -0.17
CA LEU A 219 3.41 12.27 -1.01
C LEU A 219 2.27 12.88 -0.19
N PRO A 220 1.70 14.02 -0.62
CA PRO A 220 0.40 14.44 -0.12
C PRO A 220 -0.66 13.37 -0.47
N MET A 221 -1.55 13.08 0.48
CA MET A 221 -2.55 12.02 0.37
C MET A 221 -3.96 12.61 0.49
N ALA A 222 -4.98 11.78 0.61
CA ALA A 222 -6.34 12.29 0.79
C ALA A 222 -6.45 13.24 2.00
N ARG A 223 -5.88 12.87 3.15
CA ARG A 223 -5.97 13.60 4.41
C ARG A 223 -4.62 13.84 5.10
N ARG A 224 -3.57 13.09 4.72
CA ARG A 224 -2.22 13.21 5.28
C ARG A 224 -1.40 14.23 4.51
N SER A 225 -0.54 14.95 5.24
CA SER A 225 0.28 16.03 4.66
C SER A 225 1.30 15.54 3.64
N GLY A 226 1.82 14.31 3.79
CA GLY A 226 3.08 13.92 3.18
C GLY A 226 4.26 14.64 3.86
N ALA A 227 5.40 14.70 3.20
CA ALA A 227 6.61 15.35 3.70
C ALA A 227 6.39 16.84 3.95
N VAL A 228 6.71 17.30 5.16
CA VAL A 228 6.71 18.70 5.57
C VAL A 228 8.06 19.08 6.18
N ASP A 229 8.42 20.35 6.13
CA ASP A 229 9.62 20.84 6.80
C ASP A 229 9.45 20.70 8.32
N PRO A 230 10.37 20.00 9.04
CA PRO A 230 10.34 19.88 10.50
C PRO A 230 10.29 21.23 11.23
N GLY A 231 10.87 22.29 10.63
CA GLY A 231 10.82 23.65 11.15
C GLY A 231 9.40 24.19 11.30
N ILE A 232 8.46 23.78 10.45
CA ILE A 232 7.03 24.13 10.56
C ILE A 232 6.46 23.54 11.86
N LEU A 233 6.75 22.28 12.16
CA LEU A 233 6.25 21.58 13.34
C LEU A 233 6.74 22.27 14.62
N LEU A 234 8.05 22.53 14.67
CA LEU A 234 8.68 23.24 15.78
C LEU A 234 8.14 24.67 15.95
N HIS A 235 7.88 25.38 14.83
CA HIS A 235 7.30 26.70 14.85
C HIS A 235 5.87 26.70 15.45
N LEU A 236 5.01 25.79 15.01
CA LEU A 236 3.63 25.68 15.49
C LEU A 236 3.56 25.33 16.98
N LEU A 237 4.42 24.39 17.44
CA LEU A 237 4.52 24.02 18.84
C LEU A 237 5.05 25.20 19.71
N ARG A 238 6.09 25.91 19.28
CA ARG A 238 6.63 27.06 20.02
C ARG A 238 5.64 28.21 20.14
N ARG A 239 4.78 28.42 19.13
CA ARG A 239 3.72 29.44 19.22
C ARG A 239 2.58 29.04 20.15
N GLY A 240 2.52 27.80 20.61
CA GLY A 240 1.41 27.29 21.41
C GLY A 240 0.07 27.19 20.64
N SER A 241 0.11 27.28 19.30
CA SER A 241 -1.09 27.13 18.48
C SER A 241 -1.55 25.67 18.36
N HIS A 242 -0.65 24.72 18.64
CA HIS A 242 -0.92 23.29 18.64
C HIS A 242 -0.22 22.60 19.83
N THR A 243 -0.85 21.55 20.34
CA THR A 243 -0.21 20.51 21.14
C THR A 243 0.34 19.41 20.23
N ILE A 244 1.11 18.47 20.76
CA ILE A 244 1.60 17.31 20.01
C ILE A 244 0.40 16.54 19.41
N ASP A 245 -0.63 16.24 20.22
CA ASP A 245 -1.80 15.48 19.79
C ASP A 245 -2.61 16.23 18.71
N SER A 246 -2.83 17.53 18.87
CA SER A 246 -3.54 18.32 17.86
C SER A 246 -2.76 18.44 16.56
N LEU A 247 -1.42 18.49 16.63
CA LEU A 247 -0.56 18.52 15.46
C LEU A 247 -0.55 17.17 14.73
N ASP A 248 -0.52 16.07 15.49
CA ASP A 248 -0.67 14.72 14.92
C ASP A 248 -1.98 14.59 14.15
N GLN A 249 -3.09 15.03 14.76
CA GLN A 249 -4.41 15.03 14.09
C GLN A 249 -4.42 15.90 12.82
N VAL A 250 -3.82 17.09 12.84
CA VAL A 250 -3.72 17.96 11.66
C VAL A 250 -2.96 17.27 10.54
N LEU A 251 -1.83 16.65 10.83
CA LEU A 251 -0.97 16.03 9.82
C LEU A 251 -1.58 14.75 9.24
N ASN A 252 -2.29 13.96 10.04
CA ASN A 252 -2.86 12.69 9.62
C ASN A 252 -4.27 12.80 9.02
N GLU A 253 -5.09 13.78 9.46
CA GLU A 253 -6.53 13.79 9.16
C GLU A 253 -7.04 15.08 8.50
N GLN A 254 -6.33 16.21 8.65
CA GLN A 254 -6.81 17.52 8.24
C GLN A 254 -5.91 18.20 7.19
N SER A 255 -4.97 17.46 6.64
CA SER A 255 -4.00 17.91 5.64
C SER A 255 -4.29 17.29 4.25
N GLY A 256 -3.28 17.25 3.40
CA GLY A 256 -3.38 16.65 2.08
C GLY A 256 -4.41 17.32 1.18
N LEU A 257 -5.07 16.54 0.34
CA LEU A 257 -6.11 17.03 -0.56
C LEU A 257 -7.26 17.69 0.22
N ALA A 258 -7.69 17.10 1.34
CA ALA A 258 -8.77 17.65 2.16
C ALA A 258 -8.39 19.02 2.73
N GLY A 259 -7.20 19.16 3.30
CA GLY A 259 -6.74 20.41 3.90
C GLY A 259 -6.58 21.54 2.87
N LEU A 260 -6.10 21.22 1.67
CA LEU A 260 -5.90 22.19 0.59
C LEU A 260 -7.21 22.61 -0.09
N SER A 261 -8.08 21.64 -0.38
CA SER A 261 -9.34 21.90 -1.10
C SER A 261 -10.49 22.34 -0.20
N GLY A 262 -10.43 22.01 1.11
CA GLY A 262 -11.56 22.18 2.02
C GLY A 262 -12.69 21.17 1.78
N THR A 263 -12.42 20.06 1.07
CA THR A 263 -13.37 18.99 0.77
C THR A 263 -13.06 17.71 1.58
N THR A 264 -13.65 16.57 1.21
CA THR A 264 -13.41 15.27 1.86
C THR A 264 -11.99 14.72 1.59
N GLY A 265 -11.27 15.27 0.60
CA GLY A 265 -9.99 14.73 0.11
C GLY A 265 -10.14 13.58 -0.89
N ASP A 266 -11.37 13.18 -1.24
CA ASP A 266 -11.60 12.28 -2.37
C ASP A 266 -11.23 12.99 -3.68
N MET A 267 -10.35 12.40 -4.47
CA MET A 267 -9.86 13.00 -5.72
C MET A 267 -11.00 13.30 -6.71
N ARG A 268 -12.07 12.52 -6.71
CA ARG A 268 -13.25 12.77 -7.56
C ARG A 268 -13.93 14.07 -7.17
N VAL A 269 -14.14 14.29 -5.86
CA VAL A 269 -14.73 15.54 -5.33
C VAL A 269 -13.82 16.73 -5.60
N VAL A 270 -12.50 16.56 -5.52
CA VAL A 270 -11.53 17.60 -5.88
C VAL A 270 -11.61 17.95 -7.36
N LEU A 271 -11.73 16.96 -8.25
CA LEU A 271 -11.89 17.18 -9.68
C LEU A 271 -13.21 17.87 -10.05
N ASP A 272 -14.31 17.44 -9.42
CA ASP A 272 -15.62 18.07 -9.60
C ASP A 272 -15.59 19.56 -9.17
N GLY A 273 -14.97 19.85 -8.02
CA GLY A 273 -14.77 21.24 -7.57
C GLY A 273 -13.89 22.05 -8.50
N MET A 274 -12.83 21.44 -9.05
CA MET A 274 -11.96 22.07 -10.04
C MET A 274 -12.73 22.42 -11.33
N ASP A 275 -13.60 21.52 -11.80
CA ASP A 275 -14.43 21.75 -12.99
C ASP A 275 -15.53 22.78 -12.74
N ALA A 276 -15.98 22.93 -11.49
CA ALA A 276 -16.86 24.01 -11.03
C ALA A 276 -16.11 25.36 -10.84
N GLY A 277 -14.80 25.41 -11.05
CA GLY A 277 -13.98 26.62 -10.96
C GLY A 277 -13.47 26.94 -9.54
N ASP A 278 -13.54 26.03 -8.58
CA ASP A 278 -12.97 26.26 -7.23
C ASP A 278 -11.43 26.31 -7.28
N PRO A 279 -10.80 27.47 -6.97
CA PRO A 279 -9.34 27.61 -7.02
C PRO A 279 -8.61 26.75 -5.99
N ARG A 280 -9.25 26.41 -4.86
CA ARG A 280 -8.64 25.54 -3.85
C ARG A 280 -8.57 24.10 -4.33
N CYS A 281 -9.61 23.61 -4.99
CA CYS A 281 -9.60 22.29 -5.61
C CYS A 281 -8.53 22.22 -6.73
N ARG A 282 -8.40 23.28 -7.52
CA ARG A 282 -7.32 23.40 -8.51
C ARG A 282 -5.95 23.32 -7.86
N LEU A 283 -5.72 24.12 -6.80
CA LEU A 283 -4.45 24.12 -6.09
C LEU A 283 -4.15 22.73 -5.48
N ALA A 284 -5.14 22.09 -4.87
CA ALA A 284 -4.98 20.74 -4.28
C ALA A 284 -4.55 19.70 -5.33
N PHE A 285 -5.20 19.70 -6.50
CA PHE A 285 -4.85 18.83 -7.61
C PHE A 285 -3.43 19.11 -8.14
N ASP A 286 -3.09 20.39 -8.35
CA ASP A 286 -1.79 20.79 -8.90
C ASP A 286 -0.65 20.45 -7.93
N VAL A 287 -0.83 20.64 -6.61
CA VAL A 287 0.12 20.24 -5.58
C VAL A 287 0.30 18.72 -5.60
N PHE A 288 -0.80 17.96 -5.65
CA PHE A 288 -0.73 16.50 -5.71
C PHE A 288 0.05 16.02 -6.94
N ALA A 289 -0.35 16.47 -8.14
CA ALA A 289 0.31 16.06 -9.38
C ALA A 289 1.79 16.48 -9.42
N HIS A 290 2.13 17.66 -8.88
CA HIS A 290 3.52 18.13 -8.77
C HIS A 290 4.37 17.22 -7.88
N HIS A 291 3.86 16.87 -6.69
CA HIS A 291 4.61 16.03 -5.76
C HIS A 291 4.79 14.59 -6.27
N VAL A 292 3.78 14.02 -6.93
CA VAL A 292 3.91 12.68 -7.55
C VAL A 292 4.96 12.71 -8.66
N ARG A 293 4.93 13.70 -9.57
CA ARG A 293 5.94 13.87 -10.63
C ARG A 293 7.36 13.97 -10.08
N LYS A 294 7.55 14.85 -9.08
CA LYS A 294 8.84 15.03 -8.39
C LYS A 294 9.31 13.72 -7.77
N GLY A 295 8.39 12.99 -7.12
CA GLY A 295 8.68 11.70 -6.53
C GLY A 295 9.10 10.65 -7.57
N ILE A 296 8.40 10.55 -8.71
CA ILE A 296 8.77 9.64 -9.81
C ILE A 296 10.19 9.94 -10.30
N ALA A 297 10.52 11.21 -10.50
CA ALA A 297 11.86 11.60 -10.95
C ALA A 297 12.94 11.26 -9.90
N ALA A 298 12.65 11.42 -8.60
CA ALA A 298 13.54 11.01 -7.52
C ALA A 298 13.75 9.48 -7.49
N MET A 299 12.67 8.70 -7.61
CA MET A 299 12.75 7.23 -7.68
C MET A 299 13.53 6.76 -8.92
N ALA A 300 13.33 7.41 -10.07
CA ALA A 300 14.11 7.11 -11.27
C ALA A 300 15.60 7.44 -11.10
N ALA A 301 15.92 8.53 -10.38
CA ALA A 301 17.30 8.93 -10.10
C ALA A 301 18.03 7.90 -9.22
N SER A 302 17.36 7.31 -8.21
CA SER A 302 17.95 6.28 -7.35
C SER A 302 18.30 4.98 -8.09
N MET A 303 17.72 4.77 -9.29
CA MET A 303 18.01 3.61 -10.16
C MET A 303 18.85 3.96 -11.39
N GLY A 304 19.19 5.23 -11.61
CA GLY A 304 19.89 5.68 -12.82
C GLY A 304 19.06 5.63 -14.09
N GLY A 305 17.72 5.68 -13.99
CA GLY A 305 16.78 5.72 -15.11
C GLY A 305 15.43 5.08 -14.84
N LEU A 306 14.61 4.97 -15.89
CA LEU A 306 13.26 4.43 -15.83
C LEU A 306 12.99 3.56 -17.06
N ASP A 307 12.60 2.31 -16.86
CA ASP A 307 12.16 1.41 -17.93
C ASP A 307 10.64 1.19 -17.90
N ILE A 308 10.04 1.20 -16.70
CA ILE A 308 8.61 0.96 -16.52
C ILE A 308 8.06 1.89 -15.44
N LEU A 309 6.91 2.52 -15.72
CA LEU A 309 6.10 3.28 -14.78
C LEU A 309 4.76 2.58 -14.59
N VAL A 310 4.39 2.30 -13.33
CA VAL A 310 3.13 1.62 -13.01
C VAL A 310 2.25 2.49 -12.15
N PHE A 311 0.99 2.66 -12.56
CA PHE A 311 -0.07 3.26 -11.76
C PHE A 311 -0.97 2.19 -11.16
N THR A 312 -1.25 2.27 -9.86
CA THR A 312 -2.09 1.35 -9.10
C THR A 312 -2.78 2.08 -7.94
N GLY A 313 -3.71 1.42 -7.26
CA GLY A 313 -4.55 2.03 -6.24
C GLY A 313 -5.67 2.86 -6.83
N GLY A 314 -6.75 3.11 -6.08
CA GLY A 314 -8.01 3.60 -6.62
C GLY A 314 -7.90 4.89 -7.47
N VAL A 315 -7.03 5.82 -7.12
CA VAL A 315 -6.77 7.05 -7.90
C VAL A 315 -5.93 6.73 -9.13
N GLY A 316 -4.88 5.91 -8.97
CA GLY A 316 -4.00 5.50 -10.06
C GLY A 316 -4.72 4.66 -11.12
N GLU A 317 -5.61 3.77 -10.69
CA GLU A 317 -6.35 2.86 -11.57
C GLU A 317 -7.49 3.54 -12.31
N HIS A 318 -8.28 4.37 -11.63
CA HIS A 318 -9.58 4.79 -12.13
C HIS A 318 -9.67 6.24 -12.59
N ILE A 319 -8.58 7.05 -12.44
CA ILE A 319 -8.65 8.48 -12.79
C ILE A 319 -7.65 8.83 -13.89
N PRO A 320 -8.04 8.73 -15.18
CA PRO A 320 -7.17 9.03 -16.32
C PRO A 320 -6.57 10.44 -16.28
N ARG A 321 -7.34 11.42 -15.77
CA ARG A 321 -6.93 12.83 -15.66
C ARG A 321 -5.72 13.01 -14.74
N VAL A 322 -5.65 12.24 -13.64
CA VAL A 322 -4.50 12.23 -12.73
C VAL A 322 -3.27 11.69 -13.44
N ARG A 323 -3.38 10.54 -14.12
CA ARG A 323 -2.27 9.94 -14.86
C ARG A 323 -1.75 10.87 -15.96
N SER A 324 -2.65 11.48 -16.73
CA SER A 324 -2.29 12.47 -17.75
C SER A 324 -1.51 13.65 -17.17
N ALA A 325 -2.00 14.25 -16.07
CA ALA A 325 -1.36 15.39 -15.43
C ALA A 325 0.03 15.03 -14.87
N ILE A 326 0.20 13.82 -14.35
CA ILE A 326 1.49 13.33 -13.83
C ILE A 326 2.46 13.12 -14.99
N CYS A 327 2.05 12.44 -16.07
CA CYS A 327 2.93 12.07 -17.18
C CYS A 327 3.32 13.26 -18.07
N ALA A 328 2.53 14.35 -18.11
CA ALA A 328 2.72 15.47 -19.03
C ALA A 328 4.12 16.12 -18.99
N SER A 329 4.87 15.98 -17.91
CA SER A 329 6.21 16.57 -17.77
C SER A 329 7.30 15.52 -17.52
N LEU A 330 7.05 14.24 -17.81
CA LEU A 330 7.99 13.14 -17.60
C LEU A 330 8.67 12.67 -18.92
N GLY A 331 8.48 13.42 -20.01
CA GLY A 331 9.10 13.10 -21.31
C GLY A 331 10.62 12.96 -21.26
N PHE A 332 11.30 13.70 -20.37
CA PHE A 332 12.74 13.59 -20.17
C PHE A 332 13.17 12.23 -19.56
N LEU A 333 12.25 11.48 -18.96
CA LEU A 333 12.43 10.09 -18.51
C LEU A 333 11.96 9.06 -19.57
N GLY A 334 11.62 9.51 -20.77
CA GLY A 334 11.12 8.64 -21.83
C GLY A 334 9.65 8.23 -21.65
N VAL A 335 8.89 8.91 -20.79
CA VAL A 335 7.47 8.62 -20.54
C VAL A 335 6.59 9.42 -21.49
N ALA A 336 5.80 8.71 -22.30
CA ALA A 336 4.71 9.28 -23.08
C ALA A 336 3.50 8.33 -23.03
N ILE A 337 2.30 8.87 -22.81
CA ILE A 337 1.07 8.07 -22.75
C ILE A 337 0.14 8.42 -23.92
N SER A 338 -0.53 7.40 -24.47
CA SER A 338 -1.60 7.57 -25.44
C SER A 338 -2.86 8.07 -24.73
N PRO A 339 -3.45 9.22 -25.15
CA PRO A 339 -4.69 9.72 -24.56
C PRO A 339 -5.83 8.70 -24.63
N ASP A 340 -5.97 8.02 -25.76
CA ASP A 340 -7.06 7.04 -25.98
C ASP A 340 -6.89 5.81 -25.10
N ARG A 341 -5.68 5.24 -25.03
CA ARG A 341 -5.38 4.12 -24.14
C ARG A 341 -5.56 4.48 -22.67
N ASN A 342 -5.13 5.70 -22.30
CA ASN A 342 -5.30 6.17 -20.93
C ASN A 342 -6.78 6.36 -20.55
N LEU A 343 -7.60 6.85 -21.46
CA LEU A 343 -9.04 7.04 -21.21
C LEU A 343 -9.80 5.72 -21.14
N SER A 344 -9.45 4.75 -22.00
CA SER A 344 -10.11 3.46 -22.09
C SER A 344 -9.53 2.37 -21.16
N ALA A 345 -8.52 2.70 -20.35
CA ALA A 345 -7.86 1.74 -19.46
C ALA A 345 -8.86 1.09 -18.48
N ALA A 346 -8.88 -0.22 -18.46
CA ALA A 346 -9.68 -1.03 -17.54
C ALA A 346 -8.88 -2.28 -17.15
N GLY A 347 -8.74 -2.53 -15.83
CA GLY A 347 -7.90 -3.60 -15.36
C GLY A 347 -6.42 -3.41 -15.75
N GLU A 348 -5.71 -4.50 -16.03
CA GLU A 348 -4.32 -4.42 -16.52
C GLU A 348 -4.30 -3.81 -17.93
N SER A 349 -3.65 -2.67 -18.08
CA SER A 349 -3.64 -1.93 -19.34
C SER A 349 -2.29 -1.26 -19.58
N GLU A 350 -1.76 -1.37 -20.80
CA GLU A 350 -0.63 -0.59 -21.25
C GLU A 350 -1.10 0.75 -21.82
N LEU A 351 -0.54 1.83 -21.27
CA LEU A 351 -0.88 3.22 -21.63
C LEU A 351 0.12 3.86 -22.59
N SER A 352 1.26 3.22 -22.81
CA SER A 352 2.39 3.79 -23.56
C SER A 352 1.95 4.27 -24.94
N ASP A 353 2.37 5.48 -25.31
CA ASP A 353 2.38 5.94 -26.69
C ASP A 353 3.49 5.24 -27.48
N ALA A 354 3.40 5.21 -28.81
CA ALA A 354 4.41 4.60 -29.67
C ALA A 354 5.79 5.28 -29.55
N SER A 355 5.84 6.54 -29.13
CA SER A 355 7.06 7.30 -28.87
C SER A 355 7.65 7.09 -27.48
N SER A 356 6.96 6.37 -26.59
CA SER A 356 7.39 6.17 -25.21
C SER A 356 8.55 5.15 -25.15
N ALA A 357 9.69 5.56 -24.61
CA ALA A 357 10.81 4.67 -24.35
C ALA A 357 10.55 3.81 -23.10
N ALA A 358 9.91 4.40 -22.08
CA ALA A 358 9.49 3.68 -20.89
C ALA A 358 8.08 3.06 -21.09
N GLY A 359 7.87 1.82 -20.64
CA GLY A 359 6.52 1.24 -20.58
C GLY A 359 5.70 1.92 -19.49
N VAL A 360 4.44 2.24 -19.78
CA VAL A 360 3.54 2.84 -18.80
C VAL A 360 2.31 1.95 -18.65
N PHE A 361 2.00 1.54 -17.43
CA PHE A 361 0.92 0.60 -17.16
C PHE A 361 -0.04 1.08 -16.08
N VAL A 362 -1.29 0.64 -16.17
CA VAL A 362 -2.20 0.49 -15.04
C VAL A 362 -2.21 -0.98 -14.66
N ILE A 363 -2.00 -1.26 -13.38
CA ILE A 363 -2.10 -2.62 -12.82
C ILE A 363 -2.93 -2.53 -11.53
N PRO A 364 -4.07 -3.22 -11.44
CA PRO A 364 -4.88 -3.23 -10.23
C PRO A 364 -4.13 -3.73 -9.01
N ALA A 365 -4.49 -3.18 -7.84
CA ALA A 365 -3.92 -3.62 -6.57
C ALA A 365 -4.55 -4.98 -6.17
N GLU A 366 -3.70 -5.98 -5.97
CA GLU A 366 -4.11 -7.35 -5.63
C GLU A 366 -3.49 -7.82 -4.30
N GLU A 367 -3.64 -6.98 -3.27
CA GLU A 367 -3.04 -7.25 -1.95
C GLU A 367 -3.55 -8.56 -1.35
N ASN A 368 -4.85 -8.86 -1.47
CA ASN A 368 -5.41 -10.12 -0.96
C ASN A 368 -4.79 -11.34 -1.64
N TRP A 369 -4.53 -11.27 -2.94
CA TRP A 369 -3.84 -12.32 -3.68
C TRP A 369 -2.42 -12.55 -3.15
N MET A 370 -1.66 -11.47 -2.91
CA MET A 370 -0.31 -11.55 -2.36
C MET A 370 -0.29 -12.11 -0.94
N ILE A 371 -1.27 -11.74 -0.11
CA ILE A 371 -1.45 -12.32 1.22
C ILE A 371 -1.70 -13.82 1.12
N ALA A 372 -2.59 -14.25 0.21
CA ALA A 372 -2.88 -15.67 -0.01
C ALA A 372 -1.65 -16.45 -0.46
N GLN A 373 -0.85 -15.90 -1.38
CA GLN A 373 0.41 -16.51 -1.80
C GLN A 373 1.41 -16.65 -0.65
N ALA A 374 1.54 -15.62 0.19
CA ALA A 374 2.41 -15.64 1.36
C ALA A 374 2.00 -16.74 2.35
N CYS A 375 0.69 -16.91 2.57
CA CYS A 375 0.16 -17.97 3.42
C CYS A 375 0.58 -19.36 2.92
N VAL A 376 0.38 -19.62 1.62
CA VAL A 376 0.76 -20.91 1.02
C VAL A 376 2.26 -21.17 1.17
N ARG A 377 3.11 -20.15 0.93
CA ARG A 377 4.57 -20.28 1.12
C ARG A 377 4.94 -20.64 2.55
N VAL A 378 4.40 -19.89 3.53
CA VAL A 378 4.72 -20.10 4.97
C VAL A 378 4.29 -21.47 5.44
N VAL A 379 3.06 -21.92 5.14
CA VAL A 379 2.56 -23.21 5.57
C VAL A 379 3.29 -24.37 4.89
N SER A 380 3.57 -24.27 3.58
CA SER A 380 4.27 -25.32 2.83
C SER A 380 5.73 -25.48 3.27
N SER A 381 6.39 -24.40 3.73
CA SER A 381 7.78 -24.48 4.23
C SER A 381 7.87 -25.09 5.63
N SER A 382 6.80 -25.06 6.42
CA SER A 382 6.74 -25.62 7.78
C SER A 382 6.53 -27.13 7.80
N VAL A 383 6.26 -27.76 6.65
CA VAL A 383 6.01 -29.23 6.52
C VAL A 383 7.30 -29.97 6.09
N ARG A 384 8.39 -29.26 5.84
CA ARG A 384 9.71 -29.85 5.54
C ARG A 384 10.59 -29.78 6.79
#